data_3c3d662b7e63c30b7e1b6c4b0ab7d500
#
_entry.id   3c3d662b7e63c30b7e1b6c4b0ab7d500
#
_cell.length_a   1.000
_cell.length_b   1.000
_cell.length_c   1.000
_cell.angle_alpha   90.00
_cell.angle_beta   90.00
_cell.angle_gamma   90.00
#
_symmetry.space_group_name_H-M   'P 1'
#
loop_
_entity.id
_entity.type
_entity.pdbx_description
1 polymer ?
#
loop_
_entity_poly.entity_id
_entity_poly.type
_entity_poly.pdbx_seq_one_letter_code
_entity_poly.pdbx_strand_id
1 'polypeptide(L)'
;MILYFANRVMSILGQASTKLPEGFVIIEDSKVEDVDTGVATFECKIGFNKANRLQLEDMTESGNYILRSHDNEQEFYTIIDTEIDTKNQEVYVYAEDAGLDLLNEVVSEFAAPQAYTAEWYINKYTNDSGFEIRINEIPSTTTRKLSWDGEATCTERLASVATQFGGYEISYSFDIKGMEIQHKYINIYKKRGKSLEEELRLNRDIDRIITKKSVANLATAFYCTGGIPKGKDKPITLSGYKYDDGDFYVSGNYLRSRNANAKWSRYVWNKEPNKKSTDYGFIVKPYSYETTSQQTLCSHAITELKKVCDMEVNYEVDINTLPDNVKIGDRVNIVDDAGELYLSARILKLETSVVEDSYKATLGEYLIKDSGISQRVEDLATQFAELAANRTFYTWIAYADDEAGTGISLDPTGKAYLGTAVNQAVDEVSITDPTIFTWSKIKGDPGTPGENGADGEDATLLHIDSSEGTVFKDNSATTVLTATIFRGANRITNAATLAAVFGSEAYLQWRFKKAGESSYSIISSDDSRLSNEGFTLTVSMADVDTSITYSAELIT
;
A
#
# COMPACT_ATOMS: atom_id res chain seq x y z
N MET A 1 -11.67 19.15 -23.09
CA MET A 1 -12.36 17.83 -23.07
C MET A 1 -13.68 17.93 -23.82
N ILE A 2 -14.03 16.89 -24.56
CA ILE A 2 -15.34 16.72 -25.23
C ILE A 2 -15.89 15.36 -24.82
N LEU A 3 -17.18 15.33 -24.47
CA LEU A 3 -17.94 14.10 -24.22
C LEU A 3 -18.96 13.94 -25.34
N TYR A 4 -18.94 12.80 -26.01
CA TYR A 4 -20.00 12.39 -26.93
C TYR A 4 -20.87 11.36 -26.24
N PHE A 5 -22.18 11.58 -26.28
CA PHE A 5 -23.18 10.69 -25.69
C PHE A 5 -23.78 9.83 -26.78
N ALA A 6 -23.84 8.54 -26.56
CA ALA A 6 -24.41 7.58 -27.49
C ALA A 6 -25.41 6.66 -26.79
N ASN A 7 -26.43 6.24 -27.49
CA ASN A 7 -27.37 5.25 -26.97
C ASN A 7 -26.82 3.81 -27.08
N ARG A 8 -27.56 2.83 -26.61
CA ARG A 8 -27.19 1.41 -26.59
C ARG A 8 -26.84 0.79 -27.96
N VAL A 9 -27.27 1.41 -29.06
CA VAL A 9 -26.91 1.01 -30.42
C VAL A 9 -25.83 1.89 -31.06
N MET A 10 -25.10 2.64 -30.22
CA MET A 10 -23.99 3.54 -30.60
C MET A 10 -24.40 4.70 -31.53
N SER A 11 -25.67 5.07 -31.55
CA SER A 11 -26.11 6.30 -32.21
C SER A 11 -25.79 7.50 -31.32
N ILE A 12 -25.09 8.49 -31.89
CA ILE A 12 -24.74 9.71 -31.17
C ILE A 12 -25.97 10.55 -30.90
N LEU A 13 -26.22 10.88 -29.64
CA LEU A 13 -27.36 11.71 -29.18
C LEU A 13 -26.97 13.19 -29.08
N GLY A 14 -25.71 13.46 -28.79
CA GLY A 14 -25.20 14.82 -28.65
C GLY A 14 -23.80 14.86 -28.02
N GLN A 15 -23.40 16.07 -27.66
CA GLN A 15 -22.08 16.30 -27.03
C GLN A 15 -22.14 17.36 -25.93
N ALA A 16 -21.22 17.25 -24.96
CA ALA A 16 -20.92 18.29 -23.98
C ALA A 16 -19.42 18.61 -24.01
N SER A 17 -19.03 19.84 -23.64
CA SER A 17 -17.64 20.25 -23.71
C SER A 17 -17.28 21.24 -22.60
N THR A 18 -15.98 21.26 -22.23
CA THR A 18 -15.42 22.27 -21.33
C THR A 18 -15.13 23.60 -22.03
N LYS A 19 -15.13 23.65 -23.38
CA LYS A 19 -14.64 24.81 -24.17
C LYS A 19 -15.59 25.38 -25.21
N LEU A 20 -16.68 24.70 -25.53
CA LEU A 20 -17.61 25.17 -26.55
C LEU A 20 -18.59 26.21 -25.98
N PRO A 21 -18.65 27.41 -26.55
CA PRO A 21 -19.55 28.47 -26.05
C PRO A 21 -21.05 28.20 -26.35
N GLU A 22 -21.35 27.34 -27.32
CA GLU A 22 -22.71 26.93 -27.66
C GLU A 22 -22.85 25.43 -27.48
N GLY A 23 -23.83 24.98 -26.69
CA GLY A 23 -24.08 23.59 -26.39
C GLY A 23 -24.14 23.31 -24.88
N PHE A 24 -23.95 22.08 -24.53
CA PHE A 24 -23.91 21.66 -23.13
C PHE A 24 -22.50 21.88 -22.55
N VAL A 25 -22.46 22.57 -21.42
CA VAL A 25 -21.21 22.92 -20.73
C VAL A 25 -20.98 21.94 -19.60
N ILE A 26 -19.80 21.37 -19.55
CA ILE A 26 -19.32 20.57 -18.41
C ILE A 26 -18.86 21.54 -17.33
N ILE A 27 -19.50 21.49 -16.16
CA ILE A 27 -19.28 22.40 -15.02
C ILE A 27 -18.25 21.83 -14.07
N GLU A 28 -18.32 20.53 -13.82
CA GLU A 28 -17.42 19.76 -12.98
C GLU A 28 -17.12 18.43 -13.65
N ASP A 29 -15.95 17.89 -13.44
CA ASP A 29 -15.61 16.52 -13.82
C ASP A 29 -14.61 15.89 -12.86
N SER A 30 -14.68 14.58 -12.72
CA SER A 30 -13.70 13.77 -12.01
C SER A 30 -13.56 12.42 -12.71
N LYS A 31 -12.35 12.07 -13.09
CA LYS A 31 -11.97 10.72 -13.52
C LYS A 31 -11.15 10.07 -12.43
N VAL A 32 -11.53 8.88 -12.02
CA VAL A 32 -10.81 8.11 -11.01
C VAL A 32 -10.35 6.79 -11.60
N GLU A 33 -9.05 6.54 -11.54
CA GLU A 33 -8.45 5.24 -11.84
C GLU A 33 -7.89 4.64 -10.55
N ASP A 34 -8.12 3.36 -10.34
CA ASP A 34 -7.70 2.64 -9.14
C ASP A 34 -7.10 1.28 -9.54
N VAL A 35 -5.90 0.98 -9.01
CA VAL A 35 -5.19 -0.26 -9.30
C VAL A 35 -5.91 -1.46 -8.71
N ASP A 36 -6.53 -1.30 -7.54
CA ASP A 36 -7.14 -2.41 -6.80
C ASP A 36 -8.44 -2.89 -7.45
N THR A 37 -9.28 -1.96 -7.93
CA THR A 37 -10.53 -2.30 -8.61
C THR A 37 -10.32 -2.62 -10.07
N GLY A 38 -9.33 -1.98 -10.69
CA GLY A 38 -9.08 -2.05 -12.13
C GLY A 38 -10.11 -1.34 -12.99
N VAL A 39 -11.18 -0.82 -12.40
CA VAL A 39 -12.26 -0.06 -13.06
C VAL A 39 -11.95 1.43 -13.00
N ALA A 40 -12.07 2.11 -14.13
CA ALA A 40 -12.04 3.56 -14.16
C ALA A 40 -13.46 4.12 -14.09
N THR A 41 -13.65 5.09 -13.19
CA THR A 41 -14.93 5.80 -13.05
C THR A 41 -14.82 7.22 -13.60
N PHE A 42 -15.91 7.74 -14.10
CA PHE A 42 -16.00 9.10 -14.58
C PHE A 42 -17.28 9.75 -14.08
N GLU A 43 -17.13 10.88 -13.42
CA GLU A 43 -18.23 11.69 -12.94
C GLU A 43 -18.19 13.05 -13.61
N CYS A 44 -19.36 13.63 -13.93
CA CYS A 44 -19.43 15.00 -14.38
C CYS A 44 -20.78 15.65 -14.06
N LYS A 45 -20.74 16.99 -13.97
CA LYS A 45 -21.95 17.81 -13.95
C LYS A 45 -22.05 18.61 -15.25
N ILE A 46 -23.22 18.61 -15.84
CA ILE A 46 -23.48 19.27 -17.11
C ILE A 46 -24.65 20.24 -16.95
N GLY A 47 -24.40 21.49 -17.28
CA GLY A 47 -25.39 22.54 -17.19
C GLY A 47 -26.44 22.48 -18.31
N PHE A 48 -27.70 22.81 -17.98
CA PHE A 48 -28.79 22.94 -18.94
C PHE A 48 -29.59 24.24 -18.73
N ASN A 49 -30.37 24.57 -19.71
CA ASN A 49 -31.41 25.62 -19.61
C ASN A 49 -32.77 25.02 -19.92
N LYS A 50 -33.83 25.84 -19.76
CA LYS A 50 -35.20 25.37 -19.96
C LYS A 50 -35.47 24.82 -21.37
N ALA A 51 -34.74 25.31 -22.39
CA ALA A 51 -34.98 24.92 -23.78
C ALA A 51 -34.30 23.59 -24.15
N ASN A 52 -33.17 23.26 -23.54
CA ASN A 52 -32.37 22.07 -23.89
C ASN A 52 -32.39 20.96 -22.82
N ARG A 53 -33.11 21.13 -21.72
CA ARG A 53 -33.20 20.18 -20.62
C ARG A 53 -33.53 18.76 -21.08
N LEU A 54 -34.63 18.59 -21.81
CA LEU A 54 -35.09 17.25 -22.25
C LEU A 54 -34.06 16.55 -23.15
N GLN A 55 -33.34 17.33 -23.95
CA GLN A 55 -32.29 16.78 -24.78
C GLN A 55 -31.11 16.26 -23.91
N LEU A 56 -30.74 17.00 -22.86
CA LEU A 56 -29.69 16.54 -21.96
C LEU A 56 -30.10 15.31 -21.15
N GLU A 57 -31.35 15.27 -20.68
CA GLU A 57 -31.92 14.10 -20.00
C GLU A 57 -31.86 12.85 -20.90
N ASP A 58 -32.23 12.96 -22.17
CA ASP A 58 -32.16 11.86 -23.15
C ASP A 58 -30.67 11.42 -23.39
N MET A 59 -29.79 12.38 -23.54
CA MET A 59 -28.35 12.11 -23.71
C MET A 59 -27.74 11.38 -22.53
N THR A 60 -28.09 11.78 -21.30
CA THR A 60 -27.50 11.28 -20.06
C THR A 60 -28.31 10.16 -19.41
N GLU A 61 -29.26 9.55 -20.10
CA GLU A 61 -30.06 8.45 -19.58
C GLU A 61 -29.13 7.28 -19.12
N SER A 62 -29.41 6.73 -17.95
CA SER A 62 -28.65 5.57 -17.42
C SER A 62 -28.69 4.41 -18.40
N GLY A 63 -27.55 3.81 -18.66
CA GLY A 63 -27.35 2.79 -19.67
C GLY A 63 -26.82 3.31 -21.01
N ASN A 64 -26.89 4.62 -21.28
CA ASN A 64 -26.21 5.24 -22.42
C ASN A 64 -24.69 5.23 -22.23
N TYR A 65 -23.98 5.60 -23.27
CA TYR A 65 -22.52 5.58 -23.32
C TYR A 65 -21.94 6.99 -23.40
N ILE A 66 -20.76 7.16 -22.82
CA ILE A 66 -19.90 8.33 -22.97
C ILE A 66 -18.62 7.91 -23.71
N LEU A 67 -18.31 8.59 -24.83
CA LEU A 67 -16.98 8.59 -25.42
C LEU A 67 -16.31 9.90 -25.02
N ARG A 68 -15.35 9.81 -24.13
CA ARG A 68 -14.57 10.95 -23.65
C ARG A 68 -13.33 11.13 -24.54
N SER A 69 -13.16 12.34 -25.06
CA SER A 69 -11.97 12.72 -25.84
C SER A 69 -11.26 13.87 -25.17
N HIS A 70 -10.00 13.66 -24.80
CA HIS A 70 -9.12 14.64 -24.19
C HIS A 70 -7.66 14.30 -24.53
N ASP A 71 -6.87 15.29 -24.95
CA ASP A 71 -5.43 15.20 -25.24
C ASP A 71 -5.03 14.00 -26.12
N ASN A 72 -5.80 13.73 -27.17
CA ASN A 72 -5.68 12.60 -28.09
C ASN A 72 -5.94 11.21 -27.46
N GLU A 73 -6.36 11.15 -26.22
CA GLU A 73 -6.86 9.94 -25.60
C GLU A 73 -8.37 9.82 -25.81
N GLN A 74 -8.83 8.62 -26.11
CA GLN A 74 -10.25 8.29 -26.22
C GLN A 74 -10.58 7.22 -25.22
N GLU A 75 -11.62 7.48 -24.43
CA GLU A 75 -12.08 6.59 -23.37
C GLU A 75 -13.57 6.33 -23.55
N PHE A 76 -13.98 5.19 -23.04
CA PHE A 76 -15.36 4.74 -23.12
C PHE A 76 -15.89 4.42 -21.74
N TYR A 77 -17.10 4.92 -21.45
CA TYR A 77 -17.80 4.66 -20.19
C TYR A 77 -19.26 4.34 -20.46
N THR A 78 -19.85 3.54 -19.57
CA THR A 78 -21.29 3.32 -19.51
C THR A 78 -21.88 4.15 -18.37
N ILE A 79 -22.91 4.92 -18.64
CA ILE A 79 -23.61 5.70 -17.61
C ILE A 79 -24.37 4.74 -16.70
N ILE A 80 -24.04 4.76 -15.41
CA ILE A 80 -24.66 3.93 -14.39
C ILE A 80 -25.78 4.70 -13.70
N ASP A 81 -25.47 5.89 -13.17
CA ASP A 81 -26.40 6.72 -12.43
C ASP A 81 -26.45 8.15 -12.99
N THR A 82 -27.62 8.74 -12.92
CA THR A 82 -27.85 10.15 -13.24
C THR A 82 -28.76 10.81 -12.21
N GLU A 83 -28.44 12.05 -11.86
CA GLU A 83 -29.24 12.88 -10.97
C GLU A 83 -29.50 14.24 -11.62
N ILE A 84 -30.78 14.69 -11.64
CA ILE A 84 -31.19 15.95 -12.26
C ILE A 84 -31.50 16.96 -11.16
N ASP A 85 -30.67 17.98 -11.02
CA ASP A 85 -30.96 19.13 -10.15
C ASP A 85 -31.64 20.25 -10.93
N THR A 86 -32.94 20.32 -10.75
CA THR A 86 -33.76 21.36 -11.42
C THR A 86 -33.55 22.75 -10.84
N LYS A 87 -33.06 22.87 -9.61
CA LYS A 87 -32.79 24.15 -8.95
C LYS A 87 -31.49 24.77 -9.49
N ASN A 88 -30.43 23.97 -9.55
CA ASN A 88 -29.14 24.41 -10.06
C ASN A 88 -29.04 24.30 -11.59
N GLN A 89 -30.00 23.66 -12.25
CA GLN A 89 -30.07 23.45 -13.69
C GLN A 89 -28.87 22.65 -14.21
N GLU A 90 -28.60 21.56 -13.53
CA GLU A 90 -27.50 20.65 -13.86
C GLU A 90 -27.94 19.19 -13.81
N VAL A 91 -27.26 18.35 -14.59
CA VAL A 91 -27.32 16.88 -14.51
C VAL A 91 -25.99 16.37 -14.02
N TYR A 92 -26.01 15.63 -12.93
CA TYR A 92 -24.89 14.80 -12.47
C TYR A 92 -24.94 13.45 -13.18
N VAL A 93 -23.79 12.97 -13.63
CA VAL A 93 -23.61 11.69 -14.32
C VAL A 93 -22.50 10.93 -13.64
N TYR A 94 -22.74 9.68 -13.28
CA TYR A 94 -21.74 8.70 -12.86
C TYR A 94 -21.63 7.59 -13.90
N ALA A 95 -20.42 7.27 -14.35
CA ALA A 95 -20.17 6.29 -15.40
C ALA A 95 -18.92 5.46 -15.12
N GLU A 96 -18.87 4.24 -15.65
CA GLU A 96 -17.77 3.28 -15.46
C GLU A 96 -17.33 2.63 -16.76
N ASP A 97 -16.04 2.29 -16.87
CA ASP A 97 -15.46 1.67 -18.07
C ASP A 97 -15.74 0.15 -18.16
N ALA A 98 -15.94 -0.55 -17.04
CA ALA A 98 -16.29 -1.97 -17.05
C ALA A 98 -17.69 -2.26 -17.65
N GLY A 99 -18.58 -1.25 -17.64
CA GLY A 99 -19.91 -1.31 -18.23
C GLY A 99 -20.87 -2.25 -17.52
N LEU A 100 -22.16 -2.14 -17.90
CA LEU A 100 -23.25 -2.92 -17.31
C LEU A 100 -23.06 -4.43 -17.49
N ASP A 101 -22.41 -4.83 -18.55
CA ASP A 101 -22.25 -6.24 -18.93
C ASP A 101 -21.41 -7.02 -17.89
N LEU A 102 -20.48 -6.36 -17.21
CA LEU A 102 -19.65 -6.99 -16.17
C LEU A 102 -20.06 -6.63 -14.74
N LEU A 103 -20.68 -5.47 -14.54
CA LEU A 103 -21.08 -4.96 -13.23
C LEU A 103 -22.38 -5.58 -12.73
N ASN A 104 -23.37 -5.71 -13.60
CA ASN A 104 -24.71 -6.18 -13.22
C ASN A 104 -24.91 -7.67 -13.43
N GLU A 105 -24.02 -8.34 -14.16
CA GLU A 105 -24.10 -9.79 -14.27
C GLU A 105 -23.60 -10.42 -12.96
N VAL A 106 -24.53 -11.11 -12.28
CA VAL A 106 -24.24 -11.86 -11.06
C VAL A 106 -23.92 -13.29 -11.41
N VAL A 107 -22.75 -13.74 -11.01
CA VAL A 107 -22.29 -15.12 -11.18
C VAL A 107 -22.47 -15.87 -9.87
N SER A 108 -23.02 -17.08 -9.99
CA SER A 108 -23.30 -17.95 -8.86
C SER A 108 -22.03 -18.56 -8.26
N GLU A 109 -22.20 -19.28 -7.16
CA GLU A 109 -21.19 -20.16 -6.61
C GLU A 109 -20.62 -21.10 -7.68
N PHE A 110 -19.33 -21.37 -7.59
CA PHE A 110 -18.66 -22.26 -8.53
C PHE A 110 -17.48 -22.95 -7.85
N ALA A 111 -17.43 -24.27 -7.98
CA ALA A 111 -16.28 -25.08 -7.61
C ALA A 111 -15.70 -25.76 -8.87
N ALA A 112 -14.48 -25.43 -9.23
CA ALA A 112 -13.86 -26.02 -10.41
C ALA A 112 -13.69 -27.55 -10.22
N PRO A 113 -14.09 -28.37 -11.17
CA PRO A 113 -13.90 -29.83 -11.09
C PRO A 113 -12.43 -30.23 -11.16
N GLN A 114 -11.62 -29.43 -11.85
CA GLN A 114 -10.17 -29.59 -12.00
C GLN A 114 -9.47 -28.24 -12.03
N ALA A 115 -8.13 -28.23 -12.09
CA ALA A 115 -7.36 -27.00 -12.25
C ALA A 115 -7.47 -26.49 -13.69
N TYR A 116 -7.71 -25.18 -13.84
CA TYR A 116 -7.79 -24.46 -15.12
C TYR A 116 -6.83 -23.28 -15.14
N THR A 117 -6.52 -22.74 -16.32
CA THR A 117 -5.75 -21.51 -16.49
C THR A 117 -6.57 -20.28 -16.08
N ALA A 118 -5.91 -19.14 -15.84
CA ALA A 118 -6.60 -17.88 -15.59
C ALA A 118 -7.47 -17.46 -16.79
N GLU A 119 -6.96 -17.60 -18.00
CA GLU A 119 -7.68 -17.35 -19.24
C GLU A 119 -9.00 -18.13 -19.32
N TRP A 120 -9.00 -19.41 -18.92
CA TRP A 120 -10.21 -20.21 -18.89
C TRP A 120 -11.28 -19.63 -17.96
N TYR A 121 -10.86 -19.21 -16.75
CA TYR A 121 -11.80 -18.61 -15.78
C TYR A 121 -12.33 -17.26 -16.27
N ILE A 122 -11.46 -16.43 -16.84
CA ILE A 122 -11.86 -15.11 -17.36
C ILE A 122 -12.85 -15.29 -18.49
N ASN A 123 -12.53 -16.10 -19.50
CA ASN A 123 -13.43 -16.36 -20.62
C ASN A 123 -14.77 -16.99 -20.18
N LYS A 124 -14.77 -17.78 -19.09
CA LYS A 124 -16.00 -18.32 -18.52
C LYS A 124 -16.92 -17.20 -18.01
N TYR A 125 -16.37 -16.18 -17.36
CA TYR A 125 -17.14 -15.09 -16.73
C TYR A 125 -17.36 -13.87 -17.65
N THR A 126 -16.69 -13.82 -18.78
CA THR A 126 -16.87 -12.76 -19.78
C THR A 126 -17.57 -13.25 -21.05
N ASN A 127 -18.07 -14.47 -21.03
CA ASN A 127 -18.80 -15.04 -22.16
C ASN A 127 -19.99 -14.14 -22.50
N ASP A 128 -20.15 -13.85 -23.80
CA ASP A 128 -21.20 -12.98 -24.34
C ASP A 128 -21.15 -11.48 -23.94
N SER A 129 -20.18 -11.05 -23.12
CA SER A 129 -20.01 -9.63 -22.72
C SER A 129 -19.37 -8.78 -23.84
N GLY A 130 -18.75 -9.41 -24.83
CA GLY A 130 -17.97 -8.76 -25.88
C GLY A 130 -16.57 -8.31 -25.42
N PHE A 131 -16.15 -8.65 -24.20
CA PHE A 131 -14.78 -8.42 -23.75
C PHE A 131 -13.86 -9.57 -24.16
N GLU A 132 -12.66 -9.21 -24.59
CA GLU A 132 -11.59 -10.11 -25.00
C GLU A 132 -10.33 -9.87 -24.14
N ILE A 133 -9.55 -10.91 -23.92
CA ILE A 133 -8.25 -10.76 -23.24
C ILE A 133 -7.23 -10.22 -24.26
N ARG A 134 -6.67 -9.02 -24.00
CA ARG A 134 -5.62 -8.42 -24.85
C ARG A 134 -4.23 -8.69 -24.27
N ILE A 135 -4.05 -8.42 -22.99
CA ILE A 135 -2.79 -8.65 -22.27
C ILE A 135 -3.06 -9.66 -21.17
N ASN A 136 -2.24 -10.69 -21.10
CA ASN A 136 -2.27 -11.66 -20.02
C ASN A 136 -0.83 -12.04 -19.65
N GLU A 137 -0.35 -11.48 -18.54
CA GLU A 137 0.98 -11.77 -18.02
C GLU A 137 1.00 -13.00 -17.08
N ILE A 138 -0.15 -13.63 -16.83
CA ILE A 138 -0.19 -14.89 -16.10
C ILE A 138 0.32 -16.00 -17.04
N PRO A 139 1.36 -16.76 -16.66
CA PRO A 139 1.89 -17.83 -17.50
C PRO A 139 0.78 -18.85 -17.84
N SER A 140 0.67 -19.19 -19.13
CA SER A 140 -0.34 -20.13 -19.64
C SER A 140 -0.23 -21.55 -19.04
N THR A 141 0.94 -21.87 -18.49
CA THR A 141 1.20 -23.13 -17.77
C THR A 141 0.68 -23.12 -16.32
N THR A 142 0.39 -21.95 -15.77
CA THR A 142 -0.13 -21.80 -14.40
C THR A 142 -1.60 -22.19 -14.38
N THR A 143 -1.94 -23.20 -13.58
CA THR A 143 -3.32 -23.64 -13.39
C THR A 143 -3.69 -23.63 -11.92
N ARG A 144 -4.95 -23.31 -11.61
CA ARG A 144 -5.52 -23.31 -10.26
C ARG A 144 -6.89 -24.02 -10.25
N LYS A 145 -7.20 -24.64 -9.15
CA LYS A 145 -8.53 -25.19 -8.92
C LYS A 145 -9.27 -24.26 -7.97
N LEU A 146 -9.98 -23.28 -8.52
CA LEU A 146 -10.65 -22.24 -7.76
C LEU A 146 -12.06 -22.67 -7.32
N SER A 147 -12.49 -22.15 -6.16
CA SER A 147 -13.83 -22.36 -5.63
C SER A 147 -14.33 -21.05 -4.98
N TRP A 148 -15.60 -20.77 -5.18
CA TRP A 148 -16.29 -19.64 -4.58
C TRP A 148 -17.64 -20.08 -4.07
N ASP A 149 -17.93 -19.79 -2.80
CA ASP A 149 -19.12 -20.26 -2.06
C ASP A 149 -20.23 -19.18 -2.03
N GLY A 150 -20.31 -18.32 -3.02
CA GLY A 150 -21.31 -17.26 -3.05
C GLY A 150 -21.44 -16.58 -4.40
N GLU A 151 -22.47 -15.74 -4.50
CA GLU A 151 -22.69 -14.87 -5.65
C GLU A 151 -21.73 -13.68 -5.60
N ALA A 152 -21.36 -13.18 -6.78
CA ALA A 152 -20.54 -11.99 -6.96
C ALA A 152 -20.83 -11.38 -8.33
N THR A 153 -20.49 -10.12 -8.55
CA THR A 153 -20.49 -9.56 -9.89
C THR A 153 -19.38 -10.16 -10.75
N CYS A 154 -19.49 -10.07 -12.06
CA CYS A 154 -18.42 -10.52 -12.95
C CYS A 154 -17.10 -9.80 -12.66
N THR A 155 -17.12 -8.49 -12.45
CA THR A 155 -15.91 -7.70 -12.11
C THR A 155 -15.25 -8.19 -10.83
N GLU A 156 -16.00 -8.43 -9.76
CA GLU A 156 -15.47 -8.99 -8.52
C GLU A 156 -14.89 -10.39 -8.73
N ARG A 157 -15.53 -11.20 -9.55
CA ARG A 157 -15.07 -12.54 -9.86
C ARG A 157 -13.76 -12.51 -10.67
N LEU A 158 -13.65 -11.62 -11.65
CA LEU A 158 -12.43 -11.42 -12.43
C LEU A 158 -11.27 -10.94 -11.54
N ALA A 159 -11.53 -9.97 -10.66
CA ALA A 159 -10.54 -9.50 -9.67
C ALA A 159 -10.10 -10.63 -8.74
N SER A 160 -11.05 -11.48 -8.29
CA SER A 160 -10.75 -12.66 -7.49
C SER A 160 -9.88 -13.68 -8.23
N VAL A 161 -10.13 -13.91 -9.53
CA VAL A 161 -9.28 -14.77 -10.36
C VAL A 161 -7.86 -14.23 -10.40
N ALA A 162 -7.67 -12.96 -10.73
CA ALA A 162 -6.35 -12.33 -10.80
C ALA A 162 -5.60 -12.41 -9.45
N THR A 163 -6.28 -12.15 -8.34
CA THR A 163 -5.74 -12.29 -6.99
C THR A 163 -5.32 -13.72 -6.69
N GLN A 164 -6.17 -14.71 -6.98
CA GLN A 164 -5.90 -16.12 -6.72
C GLN A 164 -4.73 -16.67 -7.58
N PHE A 165 -4.47 -16.09 -8.74
CA PHE A 165 -3.34 -16.48 -9.57
C PHE A 165 -2.01 -15.83 -9.18
N GLY A 166 -1.99 -14.98 -8.16
CA GLY A 166 -0.76 -14.41 -7.59
C GLY A 166 -0.77 -12.89 -7.44
N GLY A 167 -1.96 -12.29 -7.30
CA GLY A 167 -2.11 -10.86 -7.09
C GLY A 167 -1.84 -10.03 -8.35
N TYR A 168 -2.30 -10.54 -9.49
CA TYR A 168 -2.27 -9.77 -10.75
C TYR A 168 -3.32 -8.67 -10.73
N GLU A 169 -3.07 -7.61 -11.48
CA GLU A 169 -3.91 -6.42 -11.57
C GLU A 169 -4.67 -6.39 -12.89
N ILE A 170 -5.95 -6.03 -12.85
CA ILE A 170 -6.81 -5.95 -14.03
C ILE A 170 -6.99 -4.49 -14.44
N SER A 171 -7.20 -4.27 -15.74
CA SER A 171 -7.74 -3.03 -16.27
C SER A 171 -8.50 -3.30 -17.57
N TYR A 172 -9.36 -2.35 -17.93
CA TYR A 172 -10.12 -2.39 -19.16
C TYR A 172 -9.52 -1.41 -20.17
N SER A 173 -9.69 -1.71 -21.45
CA SER A 173 -9.31 -0.80 -22.53
C SER A 173 -10.16 -1.05 -23.77
N PHE A 174 -10.24 -0.05 -24.65
CA PHE A 174 -11.13 -0.06 -25.78
C PHE A 174 -10.39 0.38 -27.04
N ASP A 175 -10.61 -0.30 -28.16
CA ASP A 175 -10.22 0.20 -29.46
C ASP A 175 -11.42 0.96 -30.04
N ILE A 176 -11.27 2.28 -30.16
CA ILE A 176 -12.30 3.17 -30.68
C ILE A 176 -11.84 3.69 -32.04
N LYS A 177 -12.68 3.52 -33.04
CA LYS A 177 -12.44 4.06 -34.36
C LYS A 177 -13.56 5.05 -34.75
N GLY A 178 -13.21 6.32 -34.81
CA GLY A 178 -14.21 7.35 -34.89
C GLY A 178 -15.04 7.41 -33.61
N MET A 179 -16.34 7.08 -33.71
CA MET A 179 -17.25 7.01 -32.56
C MET A 179 -17.81 5.59 -32.36
N GLU A 180 -17.13 4.57 -32.91
CA GLU A 180 -17.53 3.18 -32.79
C GLU A 180 -16.49 2.40 -32.00
N ILE A 181 -16.97 1.59 -31.06
CA ILE A 181 -16.14 0.63 -30.34
C ILE A 181 -15.89 -0.57 -31.25
N GLN A 182 -14.65 -0.82 -31.58
CA GLN A 182 -14.25 -1.99 -32.37
C GLN A 182 -14.04 -3.20 -31.47
N HIS A 183 -13.36 -2.99 -30.32
CA HIS A 183 -13.04 -4.04 -29.35
C HIS A 183 -13.11 -3.51 -27.94
N LYS A 184 -13.50 -4.39 -27.01
CA LYS A 184 -13.44 -4.20 -25.55
C LYS A 184 -12.42 -5.19 -24.99
N TYR A 185 -11.47 -4.74 -24.21
CA TYR A 185 -10.38 -5.58 -23.73
C TYR A 185 -10.28 -5.63 -22.22
N ILE A 186 -9.90 -6.80 -21.74
CA ILE A 186 -9.41 -7.03 -20.37
C ILE A 186 -7.89 -7.20 -20.47
N ASN A 187 -7.17 -6.45 -19.65
CA ASN A 187 -5.72 -6.54 -19.54
C ASN A 187 -5.36 -7.03 -18.15
N ILE A 188 -4.43 -7.97 -18.06
CA ILE A 188 -4.00 -8.61 -16.81
C ILE A 188 -2.50 -8.43 -16.71
N TYR A 189 -2.06 -7.64 -15.75
CA TYR A 189 -0.67 -7.31 -15.51
C TYR A 189 -0.18 -7.93 -14.21
N LYS A 190 1.07 -8.33 -14.15
CA LYS A 190 1.70 -8.70 -12.89
C LYS A 190 1.72 -7.50 -11.93
N LYS A 191 2.05 -6.32 -12.48
CA LYS A 191 1.86 -4.99 -11.90
C LYS A 191 1.73 -3.97 -13.03
N ARG A 192 0.72 -3.10 -12.94
CA ARG A 192 0.57 -1.97 -13.87
C ARG A 192 1.64 -0.92 -13.59
N GLY A 193 1.99 -0.16 -14.64
CA GLY A 193 2.91 0.96 -14.54
C GLY A 193 4.38 0.56 -14.61
N LYS A 194 5.23 1.53 -14.53
CA LYS A 194 6.70 1.45 -14.59
C LYS A 194 7.33 2.34 -13.52
N SER A 195 8.60 2.08 -13.22
CA SER A 195 9.40 3.00 -12.42
C SER A 195 9.84 4.17 -13.29
N LEU A 196 9.47 5.36 -12.89
CA LEU A 196 9.90 6.60 -13.52
C LEU A 196 10.91 7.31 -12.60
N GLU A 197 11.86 8.02 -13.20
CA GLU A 197 12.79 8.89 -12.45
C GLU A 197 12.18 10.27 -12.14
N GLU A 198 10.89 10.45 -12.43
CA GLU A 198 10.18 11.69 -12.20
C GLU A 198 10.14 12.04 -10.71
N GLU A 199 10.55 13.27 -10.41
CA GLU A 199 10.50 13.84 -9.07
C GLU A 199 9.37 14.85 -8.97
N LEU A 200 8.39 14.57 -8.13
CA LEU A 200 7.33 15.49 -7.75
C LEU A 200 7.70 16.16 -6.43
N ARG A 201 7.91 17.47 -6.46
CA ARG A 201 8.39 18.26 -5.31
C ARG A 201 7.26 19.06 -4.67
N LEU A 202 7.19 19.04 -3.33
CA LEU A 202 6.29 19.91 -2.58
C LEU A 202 6.61 21.38 -2.85
N ASN A 203 5.57 22.20 -2.98
CA ASN A 203 5.62 23.62 -3.35
C ASN A 203 6.13 23.92 -4.79
N ARG A 204 6.26 22.90 -5.63
CA ARG A 204 6.50 23.05 -7.06
C ARG A 204 5.46 22.29 -7.88
N ASP A 205 5.45 20.99 -7.74
CA ASP A 205 4.57 20.07 -8.47
C ASP A 205 3.42 19.58 -7.59
N ILE A 206 3.64 19.55 -6.27
CA ILE A 206 2.70 19.11 -5.25
C ILE A 206 2.34 20.31 -4.37
N ASP A 207 1.05 20.52 -4.17
CA ASP A 207 0.52 21.54 -3.26
C ASP A 207 0.44 21.02 -1.82
N ARG A 208 0.03 19.76 -1.66
CA ARG A 208 -0.21 19.19 -0.34
C ARG A 208 0.10 17.69 -0.31
N ILE A 209 0.65 17.24 0.81
CA ILE A 209 0.84 15.82 1.14
C ILE A 209 0.04 15.52 2.41
N ILE A 210 -0.88 14.56 2.33
CA ILE A 210 -1.64 14.06 3.48
C ILE A 210 -1.16 12.65 3.77
N THR A 211 -0.64 12.40 4.98
CA THR A 211 -0.29 11.07 5.44
C THR A 211 -1.50 10.41 6.08
N LYS A 212 -2.02 9.36 5.46
CA LYS A 212 -3.10 8.54 6.00
C LYS A 212 -2.53 7.30 6.66
N LYS A 213 -2.90 7.07 7.92
CA LYS A 213 -2.48 5.91 8.71
C LYS A 213 -3.71 5.10 9.10
N SER A 214 -3.68 3.80 8.85
CA SER A 214 -4.81 2.91 9.14
C SER A 214 -4.34 1.60 9.77
N VAL A 215 -5.15 1.10 10.69
CA VAL A 215 -5.03 -0.24 11.27
C VAL A 215 -6.26 -1.11 10.94
N ALA A 216 -7.12 -0.65 10.03
CA ALA A 216 -8.35 -1.36 9.68
C ALA A 216 -8.09 -2.76 9.11
N ASN A 217 -7.01 -2.90 8.34
CA ASN A 217 -6.59 -4.17 7.74
C ASN A 217 -5.57 -4.95 8.58
N LEU A 218 -5.23 -4.45 9.75
CA LEU A 218 -4.22 -5.05 10.60
C LEU A 218 -4.55 -6.51 10.93
N ALA A 219 -3.54 -7.38 10.78
CA ALA A 219 -3.58 -8.76 11.24
C ALA A 219 -2.20 -9.16 11.77
N THR A 220 -2.14 -9.83 12.91
CA THR A 220 -0.89 -10.38 13.47
C THR A 220 -0.77 -11.87 13.27
N ALA A 221 -1.81 -12.48 12.72
CA ALA A 221 -1.85 -13.89 12.34
C ALA A 221 -2.87 -14.13 11.22
N PHE A 222 -2.60 -15.16 10.41
CA PHE A 222 -3.54 -15.71 9.44
C PHE A 222 -3.95 -17.13 9.81
N TYR A 223 -5.25 -17.43 9.68
CA TYR A 223 -5.75 -18.79 9.60
C TYR A 223 -5.66 -19.23 8.13
N CYS A 224 -4.75 -20.15 7.83
CA CYS A 224 -4.38 -20.47 6.46
C CYS A 224 -5.10 -21.73 5.95
N THR A 225 -5.71 -21.57 4.76
CA THR A 225 -6.41 -22.65 4.05
C THR A 225 -5.86 -22.74 2.63
N GLY A 226 -5.54 -23.94 2.17
CA GLY A 226 -5.11 -24.19 0.79
C GLY A 226 -6.19 -24.84 -0.05
N GLY A 227 -5.80 -25.42 -1.17
CA GLY A 227 -6.67 -26.19 -2.04
C GLY A 227 -6.98 -27.59 -1.51
N ILE A 228 -7.93 -28.28 -2.16
CA ILE A 228 -8.33 -29.65 -1.84
C ILE A 228 -7.46 -30.63 -2.66
N PRO A 229 -6.61 -31.46 -2.02
CA PRO A 229 -5.83 -32.45 -2.75
C PRO A 229 -6.70 -33.49 -3.45
N LYS A 230 -6.23 -33.98 -4.59
CA LYS A 230 -6.95 -35.02 -5.35
C LYS A 230 -7.31 -36.22 -4.46
N GLY A 231 -8.60 -36.55 -4.41
CA GLY A 231 -9.13 -37.65 -3.61
C GLY A 231 -9.28 -37.36 -2.11
N LYS A 232 -9.28 -36.10 -1.72
CA LYS A 232 -9.62 -35.62 -0.37
C LYS A 232 -10.87 -34.73 -0.44
N ASP A 233 -11.58 -34.63 0.68
CA ASP A 233 -12.82 -33.85 0.81
C ASP A 233 -12.58 -32.52 1.55
N LYS A 234 -11.35 -32.28 2.05
CA LYS A 234 -11.03 -31.10 2.84
C LYS A 234 -9.78 -30.41 2.30
N PRO A 235 -9.77 -29.05 2.32
CA PRO A 235 -8.59 -28.30 1.94
C PRO A 235 -7.42 -28.58 2.89
N ILE A 236 -6.22 -28.39 2.39
CA ILE A 236 -5.04 -28.40 3.25
C ILE A 236 -5.05 -27.18 4.16
N THR A 237 -4.39 -27.31 5.30
CA THR A 237 -4.08 -26.20 6.22
C THR A 237 -2.60 -26.28 6.59
N LEU A 238 -2.11 -25.35 7.40
CA LEU A 238 -0.74 -25.42 7.91
C LEU A 238 -0.57 -26.43 9.06
N SER A 239 -1.62 -27.17 9.43
CA SER A 239 -1.53 -28.16 10.52
C SER A 239 -0.44 -29.19 10.27
N GLY A 240 0.48 -29.31 11.22
CA GLY A 240 1.63 -30.21 11.14
C GLY A 240 2.83 -29.69 10.36
N TYR A 241 2.69 -28.59 9.62
CA TYR A 241 3.82 -27.92 8.98
C TYR A 241 4.65 -27.15 10.00
N LYS A 242 5.97 -27.23 9.87
CA LYS A 242 6.90 -26.54 10.78
C LYS A 242 7.61 -25.42 10.04
N TYR A 243 7.43 -24.21 10.50
CA TYR A 243 8.14 -23.03 10.03
C TYR A 243 8.37 -22.08 11.20
N ASP A 244 9.56 -21.53 11.31
CA ASP A 244 9.92 -20.49 12.29
C ASP A 244 11.19 -19.79 11.80
N ASP A 245 11.11 -18.50 11.47
CA ASP A 245 12.24 -17.67 11.03
C ASP A 245 12.69 -16.66 12.11
N GLY A 246 12.16 -16.80 13.33
CA GLY A 246 12.40 -15.88 14.43
C GLY A 246 11.24 -14.90 14.64
N ASP A 247 10.63 -14.37 13.60
CA ASP A 247 9.41 -13.54 13.66
C ASP A 247 8.17 -14.34 13.26
N PHE A 248 8.14 -14.83 12.02
CA PHE A 248 6.98 -15.59 11.51
C PHE A 248 7.12 -17.07 11.86
N TYR A 249 6.06 -17.63 12.40
CA TYR A 249 6.04 -19.06 12.76
C TYR A 249 4.66 -19.69 12.58
N VAL A 250 4.66 -20.99 12.32
CA VAL A 250 3.43 -21.78 12.20
C VAL A 250 3.08 -22.42 13.54
N SER A 251 1.84 -22.27 13.95
CA SER A 251 1.27 -22.91 15.14
C SER A 251 -0.14 -23.41 14.85
N GLY A 252 -0.29 -24.73 14.72
CA GLY A 252 -1.53 -25.36 14.25
C GLY A 252 -1.84 -24.93 12.82
N ASN A 253 -3.03 -24.38 12.59
CA ASN A 253 -3.45 -23.88 11.28
C ASN A 253 -3.08 -22.42 11.04
N TYR A 254 -2.34 -21.79 11.96
CA TYR A 254 -2.08 -20.37 11.95
C TYR A 254 -0.63 -20.06 11.59
N LEU A 255 -0.45 -19.10 10.72
CA LEU A 255 0.80 -18.35 10.57
C LEU A 255 0.71 -17.12 11.47
N ARG A 256 1.73 -16.87 12.29
CA ARG A 256 1.77 -15.81 13.30
C ARG A 256 3.05 -15.01 13.20
N SER A 257 2.99 -13.70 13.50
CA SER A 257 4.16 -12.83 13.68
C SER A 257 4.33 -12.48 15.16
N ARG A 258 5.52 -12.71 15.71
CA ARG A 258 5.86 -12.33 17.10
C ARG A 258 5.99 -10.82 17.24
N ASN A 259 6.69 -10.17 16.32
CA ASN A 259 6.94 -8.74 16.36
C ASN A 259 5.63 -7.94 16.22
N ALA A 260 4.80 -8.31 15.26
CA ALA A 260 3.50 -7.66 15.09
C ALA A 260 2.62 -7.88 16.33
N ASN A 261 2.60 -9.09 16.89
CA ASN A 261 1.79 -9.35 18.08
C ASN A 261 2.33 -8.66 19.33
N ALA A 262 3.65 -8.53 19.47
CA ALA A 262 4.25 -7.76 20.57
C ALA A 262 3.78 -6.30 20.52
N LYS A 263 3.66 -5.71 19.34
CA LYS A 263 3.21 -4.32 19.13
C LYS A 263 1.69 -4.16 19.22
N TRP A 264 0.90 -5.09 18.67
CA TRP A 264 -0.52 -4.91 18.39
C TRP A 264 -1.46 -5.84 19.17
N SER A 265 -0.92 -6.73 20.02
CA SER A 265 -1.75 -7.63 20.80
C SER A 265 -2.69 -6.85 21.72
N ARG A 266 -3.91 -7.35 21.87
CA ARG A 266 -4.82 -6.87 22.93
C ARG A 266 -4.27 -7.09 24.34
N TYR A 267 -3.17 -7.83 24.49
CA TYR A 267 -2.46 -8.06 25.75
C TYR A 267 -1.14 -7.27 25.85
N VAL A 268 -0.87 -6.29 25.00
CA VAL A 268 0.34 -5.46 25.05
C VAL A 268 0.49 -4.73 26.41
N TRP A 269 -0.62 -4.29 26.98
CA TRP A 269 -0.69 -3.66 28.30
C TRP A 269 -1.07 -4.64 29.43
N ASN A 270 -0.88 -5.90 29.22
CA ASN A 270 -1.46 -7.01 29.97
C ASN A 270 -1.15 -6.94 31.48
N LYS A 271 -2.19 -7.09 32.28
CA LYS A 271 -2.13 -7.22 33.74
C LYS A 271 -2.18 -8.68 34.22
N GLU A 272 -2.35 -9.63 33.31
CA GLU A 272 -2.42 -11.05 33.64
C GLU A 272 -1.02 -11.69 33.53
N PRO A 273 -0.42 -12.16 34.65
CA PRO A 273 0.98 -12.58 34.70
C PRO A 273 1.33 -13.76 33.77
N ASN A 274 0.34 -14.56 33.39
CA ASN A 274 0.52 -15.74 32.55
C ASN A 274 0.22 -15.51 31.07
N LYS A 275 -0.12 -14.28 30.65
CA LYS A 275 -0.41 -13.92 29.26
C LYS A 275 0.50 -12.80 28.80
N LYS A 276 1.28 -13.04 27.76
CA LYS A 276 2.18 -12.07 27.16
C LYS A 276 1.70 -11.71 25.76
N SER A 277 1.96 -10.49 25.33
CA SER A 277 1.66 -10.03 23.97
C SER A 277 2.29 -10.89 22.87
N THR A 278 3.44 -11.52 23.15
CA THR A 278 4.11 -12.43 22.21
C THR A 278 3.38 -13.76 22.00
N ASP A 279 2.60 -14.20 22.95
CA ASP A 279 2.01 -15.56 23.00
C ASP A 279 0.50 -15.57 22.83
N TYR A 280 -0.16 -14.47 23.13
CA TYR A 280 -1.62 -14.34 23.19
C TYR A 280 -2.13 -13.06 22.52
N GLY A 281 -3.42 -13.05 22.23
CA GLY A 281 -4.09 -11.84 21.78
C GLY A 281 -3.84 -11.46 20.32
N PHE A 282 -3.53 -12.46 19.48
CA PHE A 282 -3.37 -12.27 18.05
C PHE A 282 -4.63 -11.71 17.40
N ILE A 283 -4.46 -10.80 16.47
CA ILE A 283 -5.49 -10.35 15.54
C ILE A 283 -5.44 -11.29 14.36
N VAL A 284 -6.46 -12.17 14.27
CA VAL A 284 -6.50 -13.26 13.27
C VAL A 284 -7.44 -12.88 12.13
N LYS A 285 -6.97 -13.05 10.88
CA LYS A 285 -7.81 -13.01 9.67
C LYS A 285 -7.74 -14.34 8.92
N PRO A 286 -8.80 -14.75 8.20
CA PRO A 286 -8.72 -15.88 7.29
C PRO A 286 -7.82 -15.53 6.09
N TYR A 287 -7.05 -16.51 5.63
CA TYR A 287 -6.25 -16.43 4.42
C TYR A 287 -6.39 -17.72 3.62
N SER A 288 -6.71 -17.58 2.34
CA SER A 288 -6.84 -18.73 1.44
C SER A 288 -5.95 -18.55 0.22
N TYR A 289 -5.22 -19.60 -0.15
CA TYR A 289 -4.41 -19.64 -1.36
C TYR A 289 -4.48 -21.01 -1.99
N GLU A 290 -4.90 -21.10 -3.24
CA GLU A 290 -5.16 -22.36 -3.93
C GLU A 290 -3.85 -23.12 -4.25
N THR A 291 -3.46 -23.97 -3.33
CA THR A 291 -2.31 -24.86 -3.45
C THR A 291 -2.52 -26.11 -2.60
N THR A 292 -1.98 -27.24 -3.03
CA THR A 292 -1.94 -28.48 -2.23
C THR A 292 -0.61 -28.68 -1.49
N SER A 293 0.30 -27.71 -1.58
CA SER A 293 1.59 -27.67 -0.89
C SER A 293 1.52 -26.78 0.35
N GLN A 294 1.75 -27.34 1.53
CA GLN A 294 1.83 -26.54 2.77
C GLN A 294 2.97 -25.52 2.76
N GLN A 295 4.08 -25.85 2.12
CA GLN A 295 5.22 -24.93 1.96
C GLN A 295 4.84 -23.73 1.13
N THR A 296 4.20 -23.95 -0.03
CA THR A 296 3.73 -22.86 -0.90
C THR A 296 2.68 -22.02 -0.20
N LEU A 297 1.71 -22.66 0.49
CA LEU A 297 0.71 -21.94 1.29
C LEU A 297 1.36 -21.04 2.35
N CYS A 298 2.35 -21.56 3.07
CA CYS A 298 3.06 -20.82 4.10
C CYS A 298 3.83 -19.63 3.51
N SER A 299 4.57 -19.82 2.42
CA SER A 299 5.36 -18.77 1.77
C SER A 299 4.50 -17.62 1.28
N HIS A 300 3.38 -17.93 0.63
CA HIS A 300 2.42 -16.91 0.20
C HIS A 300 1.75 -16.21 1.38
N ALA A 301 1.36 -16.98 2.41
CA ALA A 301 0.77 -16.39 3.62
C ALA A 301 1.73 -15.45 4.34
N ILE A 302 3.04 -15.74 4.39
CA ILE A 302 4.07 -14.84 4.93
C ILE A 302 4.12 -13.54 4.13
N THR A 303 4.15 -13.64 2.81
CA THR A 303 4.19 -12.48 1.93
C THR A 303 2.99 -11.56 2.17
N GLU A 304 1.80 -12.13 2.28
CA GLU A 304 0.59 -11.35 2.52
C GLU A 304 0.48 -10.85 3.97
N LEU A 305 0.90 -11.65 4.96
CA LEU A 305 0.89 -11.20 6.35
C LEU A 305 1.84 -10.02 6.58
N LYS A 306 3.01 -10.01 5.90
CA LYS A 306 3.96 -8.89 5.94
C LYS A 306 3.35 -7.56 5.49
N LYS A 307 2.39 -7.57 4.57
CA LYS A 307 1.71 -6.35 4.09
C LYS A 307 0.75 -5.76 5.13
N VAL A 308 0.19 -6.59 6.01
CA VAL A 308 -0.89 -6.21 6.94
C VAL A 308 -0.53 -6.37 8.42
N CYS A 309 0.70 -6.76 8.74
CA CYS A 309 1.12 -7.00 10.12
C CYS A 309 1.59 -5.74 10.87
N ASP A 310 1.56 -4.60 10.22
CA ASP A 310 1.77 -3.29 10.84
C ASP A 310 0.72 -2.29 10.33
N MET A 311 0.81 -1.07 10.83
CA MET A 311 -0.02 0.04 10.40
C MET A 311 0.22 0.33 8.91
N GLU A 312 -0.85 0.32 8.15
CA GLU A 312 -0.83 0.78 6.76
C GLU A 312 -0.62 2.30 6.74
N VAL A 313 0.34 2.76 5.95
CA VAL A 313 0.59 4.18 5.74
C VAL A 313 0.45 4.47 4.26
N ASN A 314 -0.44 5.38 3.91
CA ASN A 314 -0.64 5.84 2.54
C ASN A 314 -0.46 7.36 2.52
N TYR A 315 0.02 7.86 1.39
CA TYR A 315 0.14 9.29 1.15
C TYR A 315 -0.85 9.71 0.07
N GLU A 316 -1.66 10.71 0.39
CA GLU A 316 -2.50 11.39 -0.59
C GLU A 316 -1.83 12.70 -0.95
N VAL A 317 -1.68 12.97 -2.22
CA VAL A 317 -1.02 14.15 -2.72
C VAL A 317 -1.94 14.91 -3.66
N ASP A 318 -2.05 16.21 -3.45
CA ASP A 318 -2.65 17.13 -4.41
C ASP A 318 -1.52 17.61 -5.32
N ILE A 319 -1.63 17.32 -6.60
CA ILE A 319 -0.59 17.57 -7.60
C ILE A 319 -1.05 18.73 -8.47
N ASN A 320 -0.25 19.81 -8.56
CA ASN A 320 -0.53 20.96 -9.41
C ASN A 320 -0.17 20.69 -10.86
N THR A 321 0.89 19.90 -11.08
CA THR A 321 1.36 19.56 -12.42
C THR A 321 1.78 18.10 -12.44
N LEU A 322 1.03 17.29 -13.19
CA LEU A 322 1.39 15.90 -13.44
C LEU A 322 2.10 15.81 -14.81
N PRO A 323 3.32 15.28 -14.86
CA PRO A 323 3.97 15.05 -16.15
C PRO A 323 3.16 14.12 -17.06
N ASP A 324 3.07 14.39 -18.35
CA ASP A 324 2.25 13.66 -19.33
C ASP A 324 2.58 12.16 -19.43
N ASN A 325 3.82 11.79 -19.05
CA ASN A 325 4.29 10.40 -19.07
C ASN A 325 3.92 9.62 -17.80
N VAL A 326 3.36 10.27 -16.77
CA VAL A 326 2.98 9.63 -15.50
C VAL A 326 1.55 9.13 -15.58
N LYS A 327 1.35 7.84 -15.29
CA LYS A 327 0.04 7.15 -15.34
C LYS A 327 -0.22 6.36 -14.05
N ILE A 328 -1.45 5.95 -13.89
CA ILE A 328 -1.85 5.04 -12.81
C ILE A 328 -0.96 3.78 -12.77
N GLY A 329 -0.52 3.40 -11.61
CA GLY A 329 0.40 2.27 -11.40
C GLY A 329 1.88 2.62 -11.49
N ASP A 330 2.24 3.78 -12.07
CA ASP A 330 3.63 4.22 -12.16
C ASP A 330 4.22 4.54 -10.78
N ARG A 331 5.52 4.35 -10.65
CA ARG A 331 6.29 4.73 -9.47
C ARG A 331 7.02 6.03 -9.72
N VAL A 332 6.82 6.99 -8.84
CA VAL A 332 7.42 8.33 -8.88
C VAL A 332 8.16 8.63 -7.58
N ASN A 333 9.02 9.63 -7.59
CA ASN A 333 9.74 10.11 -6.42
C ASN A 333 9.03 11.34 -5.85
N ILE A 334 8.65 11.30 -4.59
CA ILE A 334 8.05 12.42 -3.86
C ILE A 334 9.12 13.05 -2.98
N VAL A 335 9.29 14.34 -3.11
CA VAL A 335 10.32 15.11 -2.41
C VAL A 335 9.69 16.27 -1.65
N ASP A 336 9.87 16.26 -0.34
CA ASP A 336 9.63 17.39 0.55
C ASP A 336 10.94 17.73 1.27
N ASP A 337 11.65 18.71 0.75
CA ASP A 337 12.96 19.12 1.29
C ASP A 337 12.84 19.72 2.69
N ALA A 338 11.71 20.38 3.02
CA ALA A 338 11.48 21.00 4.31
C ALA A 338 11.10 19.99 5.39
N GLY A 339 10.35 18.96 5.01
CA GLY A 339 9.93 17.86 5.90
C GLY A 339 10.92 16.69 5.91
N GLU A 340 12.04 16.78 5.18
CA GLU A 340 13.01 15.69 4.99
C GLU A 340 12.37 14.38 4.52
N LEU A 341 11.31 14.48 3.71
CA LEU A 341 10.57 13.35 3.19
C LEU A 341 11.03 13.03 1.75
N TYR A 342 11.65 11.89 1.58
CA TYR A 342 12.11 11.38 0.29
C TYR A 342 11.51 9.99 0.09
N LEU A 343 10.49 9.90 -0.77
CA LEU A 343 9.76 8.66 -1.02
C LEU A 343 9.87 8.27 -2.48
N SER A 344 10.11 7.00 -2.76
CA SER A 344 9.74 6.40 -4.03
C SER A 344 8.42 5.67 -3.82
N ALA A 345 7.35 6.13 -4.45
CA ALA A 345 6.00 5.63 -4.20
C ALA A 345 5.28 5.29 -5.50
N ARG A 346 4.40 4.30 -5.44
CA ARG A 346 3.56 3.89 -6.55
C ARG A 346 2.23 4.62 -6.50
N ILE A 347 1.73 5.07 -7.64
CA ILE A 347 0.39 5.67 -7.76
C ILE A 347 -0.63 4.52 -7.75
N LEU A 348 -1.38 4.39 -6.65
CA LEU A 348 -2.40 3.36 -6.49
C LEU A 348 -3.77 3.84 -6.94
N LYS A 349 -4.06 5.12 -6.77
CA LYS A 349 -5.28 5.77 -7.23
C LYS A 349 -4.93 7.14 -7.79
N LEU A 350 -5.52 7.48 -8.93
CA LEU A 350 -5.35 8.76 -9.59
C LEU A 350 -6.72 9.35 -9.90
N GLU A 351 -6.99 10.52 -9.34
CA GLU A 351 -8.17 11.33 -9.63
C GLU A 351 -7.73 12.56 -10.41
N THR A 352 -8.42 12.83 -11.52
CA THR A 352 -8.09 13.94 -12.41
C THR A 352 -9.34 14.71 -12.77
N SER A 353 -9.26 16.04 -12.80
CA SER A 353 -10.30 16.93 -13.30
C SER A 353 -9.73 17.84 -14.39
N VAL A 354 -10.39 17.86 -15.53
CA VAL A 354 -10.05 18.76 -16.65
C VAL A 354 -10.63 20.15 -16.44
N VAL A 355 -11.78 20.23 -15.79
CA VAL A 355 -12.43 21.52 -15.49
C VAL A 355 -11.63 22.30 -14.46
N GLU A 356 -11.18 21.63 -13.42
CA GLU A 356 -10.41 22.23 -12.33
C GLU A 356 -8.89 22.27 -12.59
N ASP A 357 -8.44 21.61 -13.66
CA ASP A 357 -7.00 21.41 -13.95
C ASP A 357 -6.25 20.86 -12.73
N SER A 358 -6.82 19.83 -12.13
CA SER A 358 -6.36 19.27 -10.86
C SER A 358 -6.10 17.78 -10.93
N TYR A 359 -5.11 17.35 -10.16
CA TYR A 359 -4.70 15.95 -10.03
C TYR A 359 -4.57 15.60 -8.57
N LYS A 360 -5.12 14.45 -8.18
CA LYS A 360 -4.98 13.92 -6.84
C LYS A 360 -4.58 12.45 -6.89
N ALA A 361 -3.48 12.12 -6.26
CA ALA A 361 -2.97 10.76 -6.25
C ALA A 361 -2.93 10.16 -4.85
N THR A 362 -3.35 8.91 -4.72
CA THR A 362 -3.06 8.10 -3.54
C THR A 362 -1.83 7.24 -3.83
N LEU A 363 -0.83 7.41 -3.00
CA LEU A 363 0.46 6.74 -3.14
C LEU A 363 0.59 5.62 -2.11
N GLY A 364 1.15 4.50 -2.53
CA GLY A 364 1.45 3.38 -1.66
C GLY A 364 2.69 2.62 -2.12
N GLU A 365 2.92 1.44 -1.54
CA GLU A 365 4.09 0.60 -1.86
C GLU A 365 5.41 1.40 -1.88
N TYR A 366 5.59 2.29 -0.92
CA TYR A 366 6.68 3.25 -0.91
C TYR A 366 7.97 2.67 -0.35
N LEU A 367 9.09 3.24 -0.82
CA LEU A 367 10.44 3.05 -0.29
C LEU A 367 10.92 4.40 0.24
N ILE A 368 11.26 4.47 1.52
CA ILE A 368 11.88 5.66 2.10
C ILE A 368 13.32 5.72 1.56
N LYS A 369 13.68 6.85 0.95
CA LYS A 369 15.04 7.12 0.51
C LYS A 369 15.76 7.91 1.59
N ASP A 370 16.93 7.44 2.02
CA ASP A 370 17.80 8.20 2.92
C ASP A 370 18.47 9.37 2.15
N SER A 371 18.36 10.57 2.69
CA SER A 371 18.91 11.81 2.10
C SER A 371 20.43 11.86 1.97
N GLY A 372 21.15 10.83 2.46
CA GLY A 372 22.62 10.77 2.47
C GLY A 372 23.24 9.77 1.48
N ILE A 373 22.45 9.10 0.67
CA ILE A 373 22.96 8.08 -0.27
C ILE A 373 23.26 8.73 -1.62
N SER A 374 24.50 8.60 -2.09
CA SER A 374 24.90 9.14 -3.39
C SER A 374 24.04 8.55 -4.52
N GLN A 375 23.75 9.37 -5.55
CA GLN A 375 22.96 9.02 -6.74
C GLN A 375 23.23 7.60 -7.29
N ARG A 376 24.49 7.13 -7.21
CA ARG A 376 24.89 5.79 -7.66
C ARG A 376 24.32 4.64 -6.82
N VAL A 377 24.06 4.87 -5.54
CA VAL A 377 23.46 3.85 -4.65
C VAL A 377 21.94 3.89 -4.81
N GLU A 378 21.36 5.04 -5.13
CA GLU A 378 19.95 5.18 -5.51
C GLU A 378 19.64 4.46 -6.81
N ASP A 379 20.48 4.65 -7.85
CA ASP A 379 20.38 3.93 -9.12
C ASP A 379 20.50 2.40 -8.92
N LEU A 380 21.39 1.97 -8.03
CA LEU A 380 21.55 0.56 -7.68
C LEU A 380 20.34 0.03 -6.91
N ALA A 381 19.79 0.80 -5.97
CA ALA A 381 18.61 0.41 -5.20
C ALA A 381 17.36 0.34 -6.09
N THR A 382 17.24 1.25 -7.06
CA THR A 382 16.17 1.24 -8.06
C THR A 382 16.32 0.04 -9.00
N GLN A 383 17.53 -0.23 -9.50
CA GLN A 383 17.83 -1.42 -10.30
C GLN A 383 17.61 -2.72 -9.51
N PHE A 384 17.95 -2.76 -8.22
CA PHE A 384 17.64 -3.90 -7.35
C PHE A 384 16.14 -4.04 -7.10
N ALA A 385 15.41 -2.95 -6.93
CA ALA A 385 13.95 -2.97 -6.78
C ALA A 385 13.25 -3.43 -8.06
N GLU A 386 13.72 -3.00 -9.23
CA GLU A 386 13.23 -3.45 -10.54
C GLU A 386 13.58 -4.92 -10.79
N LEU A 387 14.78 -5.36 -10.44
CA LEU A 387 15.20 -6.76 -10.52
C LEU A 387 14.39 -7.63 -9.56
N ALA A 388 14.11 -7.14 -8.36
CA ALA A 388 13.27 -7.84 -7.38
C ALA A 388 11.79 -7.84 -7.75
N ALA A 389 11.27 -6.75 -8.35
CA ALA A 389 9.89 -6.67 -8.81
C ALA A 389 9.62 -7.53 -10.07
N ASN A 390 10.65 -7.72 -10.92
CA ASN A 390 10.53 -8.46 -12.18
C ASN A 390 10.91 -9.95 -12.09
N ARG A 391 11.37 -10.43 -10.95
CA ARG A 391 11.70 -11.84 -10.75
C ARG A 391 11.20 -12.32 -9.40
N THR A 392 10.23 -13.22 -9.41
CA THR A 392 9.95 -14.04 -8.24
C THR A 392 11.08 -15.04 -8.10
N PHE A 393 12.02 -14.76 -7.21
CA PHE A 393 13.04 -15.72 -6.87
C PHE A 393 12.60 -16.47 -5.62
N TYR A 394 12.70 -17.77 -5.71
CA TYR A 394 12.43 -18.68 -4.61
C TYR A 394 13.74 -19.01 -3.90
N THR A 395 13.68 -19.18 -2.61
CA THR A 395 14.76 -19.80 -1.84
C THR A 395 14.38 -21.25 -1.61
N TRP A 396 15.11 -22.13 -2.22
CA TRP A 396 14.95 -23.55 -1.99
C TRP A 396 15.63 -23.96 -0.70
N ILE A 397 14.99 -24.83 0.03
CA ILE A 397 15.51 -25.42 1.27
C ILE A 397 15.58 -26.93 1.11
N ALA A 398 16.74 -27.51 1.42
CA ALA A 398 16.95 -28.94 1.47
C ALA A 398 17.81 -29.30 2.69
N TYR A 399 17.93 -30.58 2.99
CA TYR A 399 18.68 -31.10 4.12
C TYR A 399 19.64 -32.18 3.65
N ALA A 400 20.82 -32.30 4.31
CA ALA A 400 21.84 -33.26 3.94
C ALA A 400 22.56 -33.82 5.16
N ASP A 401 23.32 -34.88 4.92
CA ASP A 401 24.10 -35.56 5.97
C ASP A 401 25.41 -34.83 6.26
N ASP A 402 25.98 -34.15 5.27
CA ASP A 402 27.25 -33.44 5.35
C ASP A 402 27.26 -32.12 4.55
N GLU A 403 28.35 -31.37 4.61
CA GLU A 403 28.53 -30.08 3.92
C GLU A 403 28.71 -30.18 2.41
N ALA A 404 28.86 -31.37 1.86
CA ALA A 404 28.88 -31.63 0.44
C ALA A 404 27.47 -31.91 -0.14
N GLY A 405 26.46 -31.99 0.73
CA GLY A 405 25.11 -32.26 0.32
C GLY A 405 24.79 -33.74 0.12
N THR A 406 25.60 -34.63 0.69
CA THR A 406 25.39 -36.07 0.60
C THR A 406 24.06 -36.44 1.21
N GLY A 407 23.29 -37.30 0.52
CA GLY A 407 21.99 -37.74 0.98
C GLY A 407 20.93 -36.62 1.02
N ILE A 408 21.02 -35.65 0.11
CA ILE A 408 20.08 -34.52 0.00
C ILE A 408 18.61 -34.98 0.04
N SER A 409 17.77 -34.30 0.82
CA SER A 409 16.38 -34.62 1.07
C SER A 409 15.58 -33.37 1.38
N LEU A 410 14.26 -33.39 1.13
CA LEU A 410 13.33 -32.38 1.61
C LEU A 410 12.85 -32.65 3.05
N ASP A 411 13.10 -33.87 3.57
CA ASP A 411 12.77 -34.24 4.95
C ASP A 411 13.99 -33.97 5.87
N PRO A 412 13.84 -33.16 6.92
CA PRO A 412 14.91 -32.84 7.87
C PRO A 412 15.29 -33.99 8.80
N THR A 413 14.50 -35.08 8.83
CA THR A 413 14.67 -36.16 9.81
C THR A 413 16.01 -36.86 9.65
N GLY A 414 16.85 -36.76 10.69
CA GLY A 414 18.16 -37.41 10.74
C GLY A 414 19.26 -36.63 10.03
N LYS A 415 18.99 -35.50 9.41
CA LYS A 415 19.97 -34.67 8.69
C LYS A 415 20.74 -33.73 9.62
N ALA A 416 21.98 -33.47 9.27
CA ALA A 416 22.88 -32.61 10.05
C ALA A 416 23.10 -31.23 9.43
N TYR A 417 22.77 -31.04 8.16
CA TYR A 417 22.99 -29.80 7.41
C TYR A 417 21.70 -29.32 6.76
N LEU A 418 21.52 -28.00 6.76
CA LEU A 418 20.53 -27.26 6.01
C LEU A 418 21.20 -26.65 4.78
N GLY A 419 20.64 -26.90 3.62
CA GLY A 419 21.02 -26.28 2.36
C GLY A 419 20.03 -25.18 1.96
N THR A 420 20.56 -24.04 1.55
CA THR A 420 19.76 -22.95 0.96
C THR A 420 20.25 -22.66 -0.44
N ALA A 421 19.36 -22.68 -1.42
CA ALA A 421 19.64 -22.20 -2.77
C ALA A 421 18.75 -21.00 -3.04
N VAL A 422 19.34 -19.80 -3.08
CA VAL A 422 18.64 -18.55 -3.34
C VAL A 422 18.51 -18.28 -4.84
N ASN A 423 17.62 -17.37 -5.22
CA ASN A 423 17.42 -16.93 -6.60
C ASN A 423 16.95 -18.02 -7.58
N GLN A 424 16.16 -18.97 -7.11
CA GLN A 424 15.61 -20.01 -7.97
C GLN A 424 14.39 -19.47 -8.75
N ALA A 425 14.33 -19.82 -10.04
CA ALA A 425 13.31 -19.32 -10.96
C ALA A 425 11.94 -20.02 -10.80
N VAL A 426 11.89 -21.15 -10.09
CA VAL A 426 10.69 -21.95 -9.86
C VAL A 426 10.55 -22.26 -8.38
N ASP A 427 9.30 -22.44 -7.92
CA ASP A 427 8.97 -22.71 -6.52
C ASP A 427 9.15 -24.19 -6.13
N GLU A 428 9.17 -25.08 -7.11
CA GLU A 428 9.35 -26.52 -6.88
C GLU A 428 10.82 -26.83 -6.62
N VAL A 429 11.12 -27.27 -5.40
CA VAL A 429 12.48 -27.56 -4.96
C VAL A 429 13.03 -28.80 -5.69
N SER A 430 14.09 -28.61 -6.48
CA SER A 430 14.83 -29.73 -7.09
C SER A 430 16.02 -30.12 -6.21
N ILE A 431 16.08 -31.38 -5.85
CA ILE A 431 17.18 -31.96 -5.06
C ILE A 431 18.12 -32.83 -5.93
N THR A 432 18.11 -32.63 -7.25
CA THR A 432 18.95 -33.42 -8.19
C THR A 432 20.40 -33.00 -8.20
N ASP A 433 20.70 -31.76 -7.83
CA ASP A 433 22.04 -31.22 -7.78
C ASP A 433 22.33 -30.56 -6.41
N PRO A 434 23.09 -31.19 -5.52
CA PRO A 434 23.40 -30.65 -4.22
C PRO A 434 24.35 -29.45 -4.27
N THR A 435 25.03 -29.19 -5.38
CA THR A 435 26.04 -28.12 -5.50
C THR A 435 25.43 -26.74 -5.63
N ILE A 436 24.13 -26.64 -5.95
CA ILE A 436 23.41 -25.37 -6.01
C ILE A 436 23.03 -24.83 -4.62
N PHE A 437 23.13 -25.67 -3.59
CA PHE A 437 22.80 -25.31 -2.22
C PHE A 437 24.07 -24.88 -1.45
N THR A 438 23.91 -23.85 -0.65
CA THR A 438 24.90 -23.50 0.39
C THR A 438 24.52 -24.23 1.68
N TRP A 439 25.39 -25.12 2.12
CA TRP A 439 25.12 -25.99 3.26
C TRP A 439 25.62 -25.40 4.56
N SER A 440 24.79 -25.40 5.59
CA SER A 440 25.09 -24.93 6.93
C SER A 440 24.72 -25.99 7.96
N LYS A 441 25.61 -26.26 8.91
CA LYS A 441 25.39 -27.26 9.97
C LYS A 441 24.27 -26.79 10.90
N ILE A 442 23.20 -27.57 11.03
CA ILE A 442 22.01 -27.26 11.88
C ILE A 442 22.06 -28.02 13.21
N LYS A 443 22.91 -29.07 13.31
CA LYS A 443 23.11 -29.79 14.55
C LYS A 443 24.43 -29.34 15.13
N GLY A 444 24.40 -28.38 16.05
CA GLY A 444 25.57 -27.95 16.81
C GLY A 444 26.03 -29.04 17.77
N ASP A 445 27.34 -29.07 18.00
CA ASP A 445 27.89 -29.79 19.14
C ASP A 445 27.36 -29.15 20.43
N PRO A 446 27.18 -29.91 21.53
CA PRO A 446 26.75 -29.31 22.78
C PRO A 446 27.74 -28.22 23.18
N GLY A 447 27.30 -26.96 23.13
CA GLY A 447 28.10 -25.81 23.51
C GLY A 447 28.39 -25.81 24.99
N THR A 448 29.60 -25.39 25.38
CA THR A 448 29.89 -24.99 26.76
C THR A 448 28.93 -23.87 27.16
N PRO A 449 28.44 -23.85 28.41
CA PRO A 449 27.56 -22.78 28.87
C PRO A 449 28.24 -21.42 28.64
N GLY A 450 27.61 -20.57 27.84
CA GLY A 450 28.07 -19.21 27.62
C GLY A 450 27.88 -18.36 28.87
N GLU A 451 28.76 -17.41 29.11
CA GLU A 451 28.60 -16.37 30.11
C GLU A 451 27.37 -15.50 29.70
N ASN A 452 26.61 -15.02 30.71
CA ASN A 452 25.50 -14.13 30.47
C ASN A 452 25.99 -12.91 29.69
N GLY A 453 25.35 -12.62 28.57
CA GLY A 453 25.54 -11.37 27.83
C GLY A 453 25.21 -10.18 28.72
N ALA A 454 25.97 -9.09 28.58
CA ALA A 454 25.63 -7.82 29.20
C ALA A 454 24.26 -7.35 28.73
N ASP A 455 23.45 -6.87 29.67
CA ASP A 455 22.17 -6.26 29.35
C ASP A 455 22.38 -5.11 28.36
N GLY A 456 21.57 -5.04 27.31
CA GLY A 456 21.59 -3.94 26.37
C GLY A 456 21.24 -2.64 27.07
N GLU A 457 21.89 -1.54 26.69
CA GLU A 457 21.58 -0.22 27.24
C GLU A 457 20.14 0.18 26.86
N ASP A 458 19.41 0.69 27.84
CA ASP A 458 18.04 1.21 27.65
C ASP A 458 18.03 2.37 26.67
N ALA A 459 17.11 2.35 25.70
CA ALA A 459 16.90 3.44 24.77
C ALA A 459 16.45 4.71 25.51
N THR A 460 16.99 5.85 25.08
CA THR A 460 16.63 7.18 25.65
C THR A 460 15.77 7.93 24.64
N LEU A 461 14.61 8.42 25.07
CA LEU A 461 13.67 9.25 24.29
C LEU A 461 13.48 10.58 24.99
N LEU A 462 13.67 11.69 24.27
CA LEU A 462 13.31 13.04 24.72
C LEU A 462 12.05 13.50 24.02
N HIS A 463 11.06 13.95 24.79
CA HIS A 463 9.78 14.45 24.32
C HIS A 463 9.54 15.86 24.83
N ILE A 464 8.96 16.74 24.00
CA ILE A 464 8.60 18.11 24.34
C ILE A 464 7.10 18.30 24.17
N ASP A 465 6.44 18.69 25.26
CA ASP A 465 5.03 19.07 25.27
C ASP A 465 4.88 20.58 25.33
N SER A 466 3.80 21.11 24.74
CA SER A 466 3.41 22.52 24.81
C SER A 466 2.09 22.68 25.56
N SER A 467 2.05 23.55 26.54
CA SER A 467 0.85 23.75 27.39
C SER A 467 -0.36 24.31 26.64
N GLU A 468 -0.12 25.19 25.64
CA GLU A 468 -1.17 25.87 24.88
C GLU A 468 -1.11 25.56 23.37
N GLY A 469 -0.38 24.49 22.98
CA GLY A 469 -0.19 24.11 21.59
C GLY A 469 0.89 24.93 20.89
N THR A 470 0.87 24.87 19.55
CA THR A 470 1.95 25.40 18.70
C THR A 470 1.56 26.65 17.90
N VAL A 471 0.35 27.19 18.08
CA VAL A 471 -0.15 28.36 17.36
C VAL A 471 -0.65 29.42 18.35
N PHE A 472 -0.02 30.59 18.32
CA PHE A 472 -0.49 31.76 19.05
C PHE A 472 -1.64 32.45 18.30
N LYS A 473 -2.76 32.70 18.99
CA LYS A 473 -3.97 33.31 18.42
C LYS A 473 -4.15 34.77 18.80
N ASP A 474 -3.41 35.26 19.78
CA ASP A 474 -3.41 36.66 20.22
C ASP A 474 -2.05 37.06 20.79
N ASN A 475 -1.81 38.37 20.88
CA ASN A 475 -0.53 38.96 21.28
C ASN A 475 -0.18 38.79 22.77
N SER A 476 -1.08 38.31 23.58
CA SER A 476 -0.87 38.07 25.03
C SER A 476 -0.62 36.61 25.36
N ALA A 477 -0.72 35.71 24.39
CA ALA A 477 -0.56 34.28 24.58
C ALA A 477 0.88 33.91 24.93
N THR A 478 1.03 33.03 25.89
CA THR A 478 2.28 32.38 26.26
C THR A 478 2.06 30.87 26.29
N THR A 479 3.08 30.11 25.95
CA THR A 479 3.07 28.66 26.12
C THR A 479 4.31 28.20 26.88
N VAL A 480 4.18 27.14 27.63
CA VAL A 480 5.31 26.52 28.32
C VAL A 480 5.64 25.21 27.61
N LEU A 481 6.84 25.14 27.07
CA LEU A 481 7.40 23.92 26.52
C LEU A 481 8.02 23.13 27.66
N THR A 482 7.61 21.88 27.82
CA THR A 482 8.09 20.99 28.89
C THR A 482 8.80 19.80 28.28
N ALA A 483 10.07 19.63 28.60
CA ALA A 483 10.85 18.46 28.20
C ALA A 483 10.67 17.31 29.20
N THR A 484 10.48 16.13 28.68
CA THR A 484 10.44 14.87 29.43
C THR A 484 11.36 13.87 28.78
N ILE A 485 12.25 13.23 29.54
CA ILE A 485 13.12 12.19 29.05
C ILE A 485 12.65 10.83 29.60
N PHE A 486 12.62 9.84 28.73
CA PHE A 486 12.33 8.45 29.09
C PHE A 486 13.58 7.59 28.83
N ARG A 487 14.00 6.81 29.82
CA ARG A 487 15.04 5.79 29.67
C ARG A 487 14.62 4.51 30.40
N GLY A 488 14.34 3.47 29.62
CA GLY A 488 13.71 2.27 30.16
C GLY A 488 12.40 2.57 30.87
N ALA A 489 12.25 2.20 32.13
CA ALA A 489 11.09 2.50 32.96
C ALA A 489 11.12 3.89 33.63
N ASN A 490 12.22 4.63 33.49
CA ASN A 490 12.40 5.91 34.17
C ASN A 490 11.83 7.06 33.35
N ARG A 491 10.96 7.86 34.00
CA ARG A 491 10.49 9.15 33.49
C ARG A 491 11.19 10.28 34.24
N ILE A 492 11.93 11.11 33.52
CA ILE A 492 12.82 12.14 34.01
C ILE A 492 12.23 13.50 33.66
N THR A 493 11.91 14.31 34.67
CA THR A 493 11.21 15.60 34.51
C THR A 493 11.87 16.75 35.28
N ASN A 494 13.02 16.53 35.91
CA ASN A 494 13.81 17.53 36.62
C ASN A 494 15.29 17.11 36.70
N ALA A 495 16.15 18.06 37.08
CA ALA A 495 17.60 17.84 37.14
C ALA A 495 18.02 16.76 38.14
N ALA A 496 17.33 16.62 39.26
CA ALA A 496 17.67 15.59 40.26
C ALA A 496 17.46 14.17 39.72
N THR A 497 16.33 13.94 39.01
CA THR A 497 16.08 12.65 38.35
C THR A 497 16.98 12.44 37.15
N LEU A 498 17.38 13.51 36.43
CA LEU A 498 18.35 13.46 35.35
C LEU A 498 19.72 13.02 35.87
N ALA A 499 20.22 13.67 36.90
CA ALA A 499 21.50 13.35 37.48
C ALA A 499 21.55 11.93 38.07
N ALA A 500 20.44 11.43 38.59
CA ALA A 500 20.36 10.06 39.12
C ALA A 500 20.50 8.99 38.02
N VAL A 501 20.11 9.30 36.77
CA VAL A 501 20.10 8.33 35.64
C VAL A 501 21.32 8.50 34.73
N PHE A 502 21.79 9.75 34.51
CA PHE A 502 22.85 10.07 33.54
C PHE A 502 24.11 10.65 34.15
N GLY A 503 24.12 10.90 35.48
CA GLY A 503 25.25 11.51 36.17
C GLY A 503 25.07 13.01 36.40
N SER A 504 25.87 13.57 37.33
CA SER A 504 25.76 14.96 37.80
C SER A 504 26.07 16.03 36.75
N GLU A 505 26.76 15.63 35.67
CA GLU A 505 27.16 16.54 34.58
C GLU A 505 26.08 16.62 33.47
N ALA A 506 25.07 15.74 33.51
CA ALA A 506 24.02 15.71 32.51
C ALA A 506 23.07 16.90 32.65
N TYR A 507 22.74 17.56 31.54
CA TYR A 507 21.80 18.68 31.50
C TYR A 507 21.05 18.73 30.17
N LEU A 508 19.94 19.49 30.15
CA LEU A 508 19.19 19.78 28.94
C LEU A 508 19.65 21.10 28.32
N GLN A 509 19.95 21.07 27.03
CA GLN A 509 20.27 22.26 26.24
C GLN A 509 19.16 22.58 25.25
N TRP A 510 18.49 23.74 25.46
CA TRP A 510 17.51 24.22 24.52
C TRP A 510 18.14 24.96 23.36
N ARG A 511 17.54 24.82 22.20
CA ARG A 511 17.92 25.50 20.97
C ARG A 511 16.69 26.05 20.27
N PHE A 512 16.86 27.07 19.48
CA PHE A 512 15.79 27.62 18.65
C PHE A 512 16.31 27.93 17.25
N LYS A 513 15.38 27.95 16.28
CA LYS A 513 15.65 28.36 14.90
C LYS A 513 14.48 29.19 14.39
N LYS A 514 14.74 30.41 13.97
CA LYS A 514 13.73 31.29 13.37
C LYS A 514 13.51 30.93 11.89
N ALA A 515 12.35 31.33 11.35
CA ALA A 515 12.04 31.16 9.95
C ALA A 515 13.15 31.75 9.07
N GLY A 516 13.65 30.98 8.09
CA GLY A 516 14.72 31.37 7.19
C GLY A 516 16.15 31.18 7.69
N GLU A 517 16.35 30.75 8.93
CA GLU A 517 17.68 30.38 9.44
C GLU A 517 18.04 28.94 9.06
N SER A 518 19.30 28.68 8.74
CA SER A 518 19.81 27.34 8.37
C SER A 518 20.30 26.53 9.57
N SER A 519 20.58 27.18 10.73
CA SER A 519 21.14 26.53 11.92
C SER A 519 20.40 26.93 13.18
N TYR A 520 20.43 26.05 14.18
CA TYR A 520 19.89 26.33 15.51
C TYR A 520 20.84 27.20 16.33
N SER A 521 20.26 28.17 17.05
CA SER A 521 20.95 28.96 18.07
C SER A 521 20.70 28.35 19.44
N ILE A 522 21.71 28.33 20.30
CA ILE A 522 21.63 27.82 21.67
C ILE A 522 20.94 28.84 22.56
N ILE A 523 20.01 28.38 23.40
CA ILE A 523 19.44 29.15 24.51
C ILE A 523 20.40 28.96 25.70
N SER A 524 20.92 30.09 26.22
CA SER A 524 21.85 30.05 27.37
C SER A 524 21.17 29.46 28.60
N SER A 525 21.91 28.76 29.43
CA SER A 525 21.40 28.17 30.70
C SER A 525 20.90 29.20 31.73
N ASP A 526 21.31 30.47 31.58
CA ASP A 526 20.87 31.60 32.42
C ASP A 526 19.71 32.40 31.80
N ASP A 527 19.12 31.93 30.70
CA ASP A 527 17.98 32.57 30.03
C ASP A 527 16.77 32.57 31.01
N SER A 528 16.23 33.78 31.26
CA SER A 528 15.14 33.99 32.20
C SER A 528 13.82 33.25 31.84
N ARG A 529 13.69 32.77 30.62
CA ARG A 529 12.55 31.97 30.15
C ARG A 529 12.64 30.51 30.58
N LEU A 530 13.82 30.05 30.99
CA LEU A 530 14.02 28.71 31.52
C LEU A 530 13.59 28.62 32.95
N SER A 531 12.93 27.52 33.32
CA SER A 531 12.55 27.21 34.71
C SER A 531 12.62 25.70 34.91
N ASN A 532 12.34 25.26 36.13
CA ASN A 532 12.47 23.86 36.52
C ASN A 532 13.84 23.28 36.14
N GLU A 533 14.91 24.03 36.44
CA GLU A 533 16.30 23.62 36.22
C GLU A 533 16.57 23.25 34.72
N GLY A 534 15.94 23.98 33.81
CA GLY A 534 16.09 23.78 32.35
C GLY A 534 15.08 22.82 31.74
N PHE A 535 14.17 22.19 32.49
CA PHE A 535 13.17 21.28 31.93
C PHE A 535 11.96 22.00 31.33
N THR A 536 11.79 23.28 31.58
CA THR A 536 10.71 24.06 30.98
C THR A 536 11.23 25.36 30.38
N LEU A 537 10.67 25.73 29.21
CA LEU A 537 10.95 26.97 28.50
C LEU A 537 9.62 27.71 28.27
N THR A 538 9.50 28.93 28.78
CA THR A 538 8.34 29.78 28.52
C THR A 538 8.56 30.58 27.23
N VAL A 539 7.63 30.45 26.30
CA VAL A 539 7.66 31.14 25.00
C VAL A 539 6.45 32.06 24.90
N SER A 540 6.67 33.30 24.52
CA SER A 540 5.64 34.30 24.31
C SER A 540 5.55 34.70 22.84
N MET A 541 4.48 35.39 22.47
CA MET A 541 4.33 35.94 21.13
C MET A 541 5.48 36.90 20.75
N ALA A 542 6.09 37.56 21.74
CA ALA A 542 7.24 38.46 21.51
C ALA A 542 8.51 37.73 21.04
N ASP A 543 8.58 36.40 21.27
CA ASP A 543 9.70 35.58 20.84
C ASP A 543 9.57 35.12 19.37
N VAL A 544 8.37 35.26 18.77
CA VAL A 544 8.00 34.68 17.48
C VAL A 544 7.59 35.76 16.49
N ASP A 545 8.40 35.99 15.45
CA ASP A 545 8.06 36.93 14.37
C ASP A 545 7.02 36.34 13.40
N THR A 546 7.33 35.20 12.80
CA THR A 546 6.43 34.44 11.89
C THR A 546 6.32 33.00 12.33
N SER A 547 7.45 32.30 12.45
CA SER A 547 7.56 30.98 13.06
C SER A 547 8.93 30.79 13.71
N ILE A 548 8.96 29.93 14.72
CA ILE A 548 10.18 29.55 15.42
C ILE A 548 10.08 28.09 15.81
N THR A 549 11.16 27.36 15.60
CA THR A 549 11.25 25.95 16.04
C THR A 549 12.12 25.88 17.28
N TYR A 550 11.63 25.23 18.31
CA TYR A 550 12.39 24.92 19.52
C TYR A 550 12.76 23.43 19.53
N SER A 551 13.94 23.13 20.01
CA SER A 551 14.46 21.78 20.22
C SER A 551 15.18 21.72 21.55
N ALA A 552 15.18 20.57 22.19
CA ALA A 552 16.00 20.29 23.35
C ALA A 552 16.89 19.08 23.07
N GLU A 553 18.10 19.10 23.60
CA GLU A 553 19.10 18.04 23.49
C GLU A 553 19.57 17.67 24.89
N LEU A 554 19.66 16.37 25.13
CA LEU A 554 20.27 15.85 26.35
C LEU A 554 21.79 15.80 26.15
N ILE A 555 22.52 16.50 27.00
CA ILE A 555 23.99 16.46 27.09
C ILE A 555 24.36 15.60 28.30
N THR A 556 25.16 14.56 28.06
CA THR A 556 25.60 13.59 29.08
C THR A 556 27.10 13.49 29.14
#